data_b733fb753ba0300d37fee0391fb1e963
#
_entry.id   b733fb753ba0300d37fee0391fb1e963
#
_cell.length_a   1.000
_cell.length_b   1.000
_cell.length_c   1.000
_cell.angle_alpha   90.00
_cell.angle_beta   90.00
_cell.angle_gamma   90.00
#
_symmetry.space_group_name_H-M   'P 1'
#
loop_
_entity.id
_entity.type
_entity.pdbx_description
1 polymer ?
#
loop_
_entity_poly.entity_id
_entity_poly.type
_entity_poly.pdbx_seq_one_letter_code
_entity_poly.pdbx_strand_id
1 'polypeptide(L)'
;MTDINMKELAQSVGKAIARQRQHCGLTQEAVAEHLGIGMEAVSRMERGIVVPTVARLAELAQRFDCELADFLRETSPRPTEQGIILSQKLARLGSADRALLIETFDRLVERLAKP
;
A
#
# COMPACT_ATOMS: atom_id res chain seq x y z
N MET A 1 22.86 -8.87 8.14
CA MET A 1 21.83 -8.72 7.09
C MET A 1 20.56 -9.46 7.52
N THR A 2 19.43 -8.79 7.44
CA THR A 2 18.17 -9.39 7.87
C THR A 2 17.59 -10.22 6.73
N ASP A 3 17.18 -11.46 7.02
CA ASP A 3 16.52 -12.28 6.02
C ASP A 3 15.16 -11.67 5.66
N ILE A 4 14.85 -11.70 4.37
CA ILE A 4 13.57 -11.22 3.88
C ILE A 4 12.53 -12.32 4.10
N ASN A 5 11.46 -11.98 4.81
CA ASN A 5 10.31 -12.87 4.93
C ASN A 5 9.43 -12.72 3.69
N MET A 6 9.55 -13.64 2.76
CA MET A 6 8.85 -13.60 1.48
C MET A 6 7.33 -13.64 1.64
N LYS A 7 6.84 -14.34 2.65
CA LYS A 7 5.41 -14.41 2.92
C LYS A 7 4.86 -13.06 3.37
N GLU A 8 5.55 -12.40 4.28
CA GLU A 8 5.15 -11.07 4.74
C GLU A 8 5.24 -10.04 3.62
N LEU A 9 6.30 -10.11 2.82
CA LEU A 9 6.47 -9.22 1.66
C LEU A 9 5.31 -9.39 0.69
N ALA A 10 4.97 -10.61 0.33
CA ALA A 10 3.87 -10.90 -0.58
C ALA A 10 2.54 -10.37 -0.04
N GLN A 11 2.30 -10.53 1.26
CA GLN A 11 1.09 -10.03 1.90
C GLN A 11 1.02 -8.49 1.89
N SER A 12 2.13 -7.83 2.18
CA SER A 12 2.20 -6.36 2.16
C SER A 12 1.95 -5.80 0.76
N VAL A 13 2.56 -6.39 -0.25
CA VAL A 13 2.35 -6.00 -1.65
C VAL A 13 0.89 -6.25 -2.05
N GLY A 14 0.35 -7.40 -1.67
CA GLY A 14 -1.04 -7.74 -1.97
C GLY A 14 -2.03 -6.75 -1.36
N LYS A 15 -1.82 -6.35 -0.11
CA LYS A 15 -2.65 -5.34 0.56
C LYS A 15 -2.56 -3.99 -0.14
N ALA A 16 -1.38 -3.60 -0.58
CA ALA A 16 -1.18 -2.35 -1.31
C ALA A 16 -1.93 -2.36 -2.64
N ILE A 17 -1.88 -3.48 -3.36
CA ILE A 17 -2.63 -3.67 -4.61
C ILE A 17 -4.14 -3.51 -4.35
N ALA A 18 -4.67 -4.22 -3.35
CA ALA A 18 -6.09 -4.15 -3.00
C ALA A 18 -6.51 -2.72 -2.64
N ARG A 19 -5.68 -2.02 -1.88
CA ARG A 19 -5.96 -0.64 -1.47
C ARG A 19 -6.02 0.30 -2.67
N GLN A 20 -5.05 0.23 -3.57
CA GLN A 20 -5.04 1.07 -4.77
C GLN A 20 -6.23 0.76 -5.67
N ARG A 21 -6.57 -0.52 -5.82
CA ARG A 21 -7.74 -0.93 -6.58
C ARG A 21 -9.02 -0.31 -6.01
N GLN A 22 -9.19 -0.40 -4.71
CA GLN A 22 -10.38 0.13 -4.02
C GLN A 22 -10.46 1.65 -4.13
N HIS A 23 -9.34 2.36 -4.07
CA HIS A 23 -9.29 3.81 -4.27
C HIS A 23 -9.78 4.22 -5.66
N CYS A 24 -9.55 3.37 -6.65
CA CYS A 24 -10.02 3.61 -8.02
C CYS A 24 -11.47 3.16 -8.24
N GLY A 25 -12.11 2.59 -7.22
CA GLY A 25 -13.47 2.08 -7.33
C GLY A 25 -13.61 0.86 -8.24
N LEU A 26 -12.53 0.11 -8.42
CA LEU A 26 -12.52 -1.06 -9.32
C LEU A 26 -12.74 -2.35 -8.55
N THR A 27 -13.46 -3.30 -9.18
CA THR A 27 -13.60 -4.65 -8.67
C THR A 27 -12.42 -5.51 -9.12
N GLN A 28 -12.20 -6.63 -8.44
CA GLN A 28 -11.21 -7.61 -8.89
C GLN A 28 -11.51 -8.11 -10.31
N GLU A 29 -12.78 -8.30 -10.62
CA GLU A 29 -13.21 -8.72 -11.95
C GLU A 29 -12.83 -7.70 -13.03
N ALA A 30 -13.06 -6.42 -12.77
CA ALA A 30 -12.72 -5.35 -13.71
C ALA A 30 -11.22 -5.31 -13.99
N VAL A 31 -10.40 -5.46 -12.95
CA VAL A 31 -8.94 -5.50 -13.08
C VAL A 31 -8.52 -6.73 -13.88
N ALA A 32 -9.12 -7.88 -13.60
CA ALA A 32 -8.82 -9.13 -14.31
C ALA A 32 -9.11 -8.99 -15.81
N GLU A 33 -10.26 -8.41 -16.16
CA GLU A 33 -10.62 -8.16 -17.57
C GLU A 33 -9.60 -7.23 -18.24
N HIS A 34 -9.22 -6.17 -17.58
CA HIS A 34 -8.25 -5.22 -18.13
C HIS A 34 -6.89 -5.87 -18.40
N LEU A 35 -6.45 -6.74 -17.51
CA LEU A 35 -5.15 -7.41 -17.62
C LEU A 35 -5.20 -8.68 -18.48
N GLY A 36 -6.39 -9.13 -18.87
CA GLY A 36 -6.53 -10.36 -19.62
C GLY A 36 -6.22 -11.62 -18.83
N ILE A 37 -6.49 -11.60 -17.52
CA ILE A 37 -6.26 -12.73 -16.62
C ILE A 37 -7.55 -13.09 -15.89
N GLY A 38 -7.55 -14.21 -15.17
CA GLY A 38 -8.70 -14.60 -14.37
C GLY A 38 -8.80 -13.81 -13.08
N MET A 39 -10.03 -13.66 -12.57
CA MET A 39 -10.28 -12.99 -11.29
C MET A 39 -9.54 -13.69 -10.15
N GLU A 40 -9.40 -15.01 -10.20
CA GLU A 40 -8.69 -15.77 -9.20
C GLU A 40 -7.21 -15.36 -9.14
N ALA A 41 -6.59 -15.02 -10.28
CA ALA A 41 -5.21 -14.53 -10.30
C ALA A 41 -5.08 -13.21 -9.56
N VAL A 42 -6.02 -12.30 -9.74
CA VAL A 42 -6.06 -11.02 -9.01
C VAL A 42 -6.24 -11.27 -7.51
N SER A 43 -7.17 -12.14 -7.15
CA SER A 43 -7.42 -12.51 -5.76
C SER A 43 -6.17 -13.08 -5.09
N ARG A 44 -5.44 -13.94 -5.77
CA ARG A 44 -4.20 -14.53 -5.23
C ARG A 44 -3.12 -13.47 -4.99
N MET A 45 -2.99 -12.52 -5.88
CA MET A 45 -2.04 -11.43 -5.69
C MET A 45 -2.42 -10.60 -4.45
N GLU A 46 -3.69 -10.25 -4.30
CA GLU A 46 -4.15 -9.42 -3.17
C GLU A 46 -4.06 -10.15 -1.84
N ARG A 47 -4.24 -11.47 -1.83
CA ARG A 47 -4.11 -12.29 -0.62
C ARG A 47 -2.65 -12.61 -0.27
N GLY A 48 -1.71 -12.26 -1.13
CA GLY A 48 -0.30 -12.52 -0.88
C GLY A 48 0.12 -13.97 -1.06
N ILE A 49 -0.65 -14.76 -1.84
CA ILE A 49 -0.32 -16.14 -2.15
C ILE A 49 0.81 -16.22 -3.17
N VAL A 50 0.83 -15.26 -4.10
CA VAL A 50 1.86 -15.14 -5.12
C VAL A 50 2.45 -13.73 -5.08
N VAL A 51 3.73 -13.61 -5.43
CA VAL A 51 4.39 -12.32 -5.61
C VAL A 51 4.29 -11.96 -7.09
N PRO A 52 3.62 -10.86 -7.46
CA PRO A 52 3.56 -10.45 -8.86
C PRO A 52 4.93 -10.10 -9.39
N THR A 53 5.13 -10.29 -10.68
CA THR A 53 6.35 -9.82 -11.36
C THR A 53 6.37 -8.30 -11.37
N VAL A 54 7.56 -7.71 -11.54
CA VAL A 54 7.70 -6.26 -11.67
C VAL A 54 6.88 -5.76 -12.86
N ALA A 55 6.86 -6.51 -13.96
CA ALA A 55 6.06 -6.14 -15.13
C ALA A 55 4.56 -6.09 -14.79
N ARG A 56 4.07 -7.06 -14.02
CA ARG A 56 2.67 -7.08 -13.60
C ARG A 56 2.35 -5.90 -12.67
N LEU A 57 3.25 -5.58 -11.76
CA LEU A 57 3.09 -4.44 -10.88
C LEU A 57 3.04 -3.12 -11.67
N ALA A 58 3.87 -3.00 -12.70
CA ALA A 58 3.86 -1.82 -13.57
C ALA A 58 2.53 -1.67 -14.32
N GLU A 59 1.95 -2.78 -14.80
CA GLU A 59 0.64 -2.77 -15.43
C GLU A 59 -0.46 -2.33 -14.46
N LEU A 60 -0.41 -2.85 -13.23
CA LEU A 60 -1.36 -2.46 -12.19
C LEU A 60 -1.21 -0.99 -11.81
N ALA A 61 0.01 -0.50 -11.68
CA ALA A 61 0.27 0.90 -11.36
C ALA A 61 -0.32 1.83 -12.43
N GLN A 62 -0.14 1.48 -13.69
CA GLN A 62 -0.70 2.24 -14.80
C GLN A 62 -2.23 2.25 -14.74
N ARG A 63 -2.84 1.11 -14.46
CA ARG A 63 -4.30 0.98 -14.38
C ARG A 63 -4.88 1.77 -13.21
N PHE A 64 -4.18 1.79 -12.08
CA PHE A 64 -4.63 2.50 -10.87
C PHE A 64 -4.18 3.95 -10.81
N ASP A 65 -3.47 4.43 -11.83
CA ASP A 65 -2.91 5.78 -11.87
C ASP A 65 -2.08 6.09 -10.61
N CYS A 66 -1.20 5.15 -10.28
CA CYS A 66 -0.26 5.31 -9.18
C CYS A 66 1.14 4.91 -9.64
N GLU A 67 2.12 5.10 -8.79
CA GLU A 67 3.50 4.73 -9.08
C GLU A 67 3.78 3.29 -8.65
N LEU A 68 4.69 2.63 -9.36
CA LEU A 68 5.14 1.29 -9.00
C LEU A 68 5.61 1.23 -7.55
N ALA A 69 6.32 2.26 -7.10
CA ALA A 69 6.83 2.35 -5.73
C ALA A 69 5.72 2.34 -4.68
N ASP A 70 4.50 2.77 -5.03
CA ASP A 70 3.39 2.78 -4.08
C ASP A 70 3.02 1.39 -3.57
N PHE A 71 3.28 0.34 -4.35
CA PHE A 71 3.04 -1.03 -3.91
C PHE A 71 4.09 -1.56 -2.94
N LEU A 72 5.24 -0.91 -2.84
CA LEU A 72 6.40 -1.38 -2.09
C LEU A 72 6.69 -0.57 -0.82
N ARG A 73 6.14 0.64 -0.71
CA ARG A 73 6.44 1.54 0.42
C ARG A 73 6.09 0.95 1.77
N GLU A 74 4.97 0.26 1.85
CA GLU A 74 4.50 -0.32 3.12
C GLU A 74 5.35 -1.50 3.59
N THR A 75 6.22 -2.02 2.72
CA THR A 75 7.14 -3.08 3.09
C THR A 75 8.41 -2.56 3.75
N SER A 76 8.67 -1.25 3.66
CA SER A 76 9.91 -0.65 4.16
C SER A 76 9.79 -0.29 5.64
N PRO A 77 10.79 -0.66 6.48
CA PRO A 77 10.84 -0.22 7.87
C PRO A 77 11.44 1.17 8.03
N ARG A 78 11.86 1.84 6.95
CA ARG A 78 12.54 3.14 7.02
C ARG A 78 11.55 4.24 7.39
N PRO A 79 11.88 5.09 8.40
CA PRO A 79 11.00 6.19 8.77
C PRO A 79 10.66 7.14 7.63
N THR A 80 11.58 7.37 6.70
CA THR A 80 11.35 8.22 5.53
C THR A 80 10.24 7.66 4.64
N GLU A 81 10.28 6.36 4.36
CA GLU A 81 9.26 5.69 3.54
C GLU A 81 7.92 5.65 4.27
N GLN A 82 7.94 5.38 5.56
CA GLN A 82 6.75 5.41 6.40
C GLN A 82 6.15 6.81 6.45
N GLY A 83 6.99 7.84 6.45
CA GLY A 83 6.58 9.24 6.39
C GLY A 83 5.85 9.58 5.10
N ILE A 84 6.28 9.02 3.97
CA ILE A 84 5.60 9.20 2.69
C ILE A 84 4.18 8.63 2.75
N ILE A 85 4.02 7.43 3.33
CA ILE A 85 2.70 6.81 3.51
C ILE A 85 1.80 7.70 4.36
N LEU A 86 2.31 8.20 5.48
CA LEU A 86 1.56 9.10 6.35
C LEU A 86 1.17 10.40 5.62
N SER A 87 2.11 10.97 4.86
CA SER A 87 1.87 12.16 4.05
C SER A 87 0.70 11.95 3.08
N GLN A 88 0.68 10.81 2.41
CA GLN A 88 -0.40 10.49 1.47
C GLN A 88 -1.75 10.37 2.17
N LYS A 89 -1.78 9.79 3.35
CA LYS A 89 -3.00 9.69 4.16
C LYS A 89 -3.48 11.06 4.63
N LEU A 90 -2.57 11.90 5.10
CA LEU A 90 -2.90 13.25 5.56
C LEU A 90 -3.44 14.13 4.43
N ALA A 91 -2.93 13.95 3.22
CA ALA A 91 -3.37 14.74 2.06
C ALA A 91 -4.85 14.53 1.72
N ARG A 92 -5.45 13.43 2.19
CA ARG A 92 -6.86 13.11 1.95
C ARG A 92 -7.81 13.81 2.92
N LEU A 93 -7.27 14.51 3.91
CA LEU A 93 -8.04 15.15 4.97
C LEU A 93 -8.01 16.66 4.82
N GLY A 94 -9.06 17.34 5.32
CA GLY A 94 -9.06 18.79 5.45
C GLY A 94 -8.08 19.25 6.53
N SER A 95 -7.78 20.55 6.54
CA SER A 95 -6.78 21.11 7.43
C SER A 95 -7.10 20.93 8.91
N ALA A 96 -8.37 21.00 9.30
CA ALA A 96 -8.77 20.80 10.70
C ALA A 96 -8.52 19.36 11.17
N ASP A 97 -8.86 18.38 10.32
CA ASP A 97 -8.66 16.97 10.65
C ASP A 97 -7.19 16.62 10.69
N ARG A 98 -6.39 17.18 9.77
CA ARG A 98 -4.94 17.00 9.78
C ARG A 98 -4.32 17.54 11.07
N ALA A 99 -4.74 18.72 11.50
CA ALA A 99 -4.24 19.32 12.73
C ALA A 99 -4.55 18.45 13.95
N LEU A 100 -5.77 17.89 14.00
CA LEU A 100 -6.17 16.98 15.09
C LEU A 100 -5.31 15.74 15.12
N LEU A 101 -5.06 15.13 13.96
CA LEU A 101 -4.23 13.92 13.88
C LEU A 101 -2.79 14.18 14.26
N ILE A 102 -2.22 15.30 13.82
CA ILE A 102 -0.85 15.67 14.15
C ILE A 102 -0.70 15.89 15.65
N GLU A 103 -1.65 16.60 16.28
CA GLU A 103 -1.64 16.81 17.72
C GLU A 103 -1.72 15.48 18.48
N THR A 104 -2.62 14.59 18.06
CA THR A 104 -2.78 13.27 18.67
C THR A 104 -1.50 12.45 18.52
N PHE A 105 -0.91 12.50 17.33
CA PHE A 105 0.36 11.81 17.03
C PHE A 105 1.50 12.31 17.91
N ASP A 106 1.62 13.61 18.08
CA ASP A 106 2.66 14.20 18.93
C ASP A 106 2.55 13.69 20.37
N ARG A 107 1.35 13.63 20.92
CA ARG A 107 1.11 13.09 22.26
C ARG A 107 1.53 11.65 22.38
N LEU A 108 1.20 10.83 21.37
CA LEU A 108 1.57 9.42 21.35
C LEU A 108 3.09 9.25 21.26
N VAL A 109 3.75 10.00 20.40
CA VAL A 109 5.21 9.95 20.24
C VAL A 109 5.90 10.30 21.56
N GLU A 110 5.48 11.38 22.22
CA GLU A 110 6.04 11.78 23.50
C GLU A 110 5.90 10.67 24.56
N ARG A 111 4.74 10.05 24.60
CA ARG A 111 4.47 8.96 25.55
C ARG A 111 5.30 7.72 25.26
N LEU A 112 5.41 7.33 23.99
CA LEU A 112 6.12 6.13 23.57
C LEU A 112 7.64 6.29 23.60
N ALA A 113 8.14 7.52 23.42
CA ALA A 113 9.57 7.80 23.44
C ALA A 113 10.16 7.90 24.84
N LYS A 114 9.33 7.99 25.89
CA LYS A 114 9.82 8.03 27.27
C LYS A 114 10.37 6.67 27.68
N PRO A 115 11.56 6.64 28.31
CA PRO A 115 12.16 5.39 28.79
C PRO A 115 11.34 4.76 29.95
#